data_c65dc2c7354e3211be2647c0229af13f
#
_entry.id   c65dc2c7354e3211be2647c0229af13f
#
_cell.length_a   1.000
_cell.length_b   1.000
_cell.length_c   1.000
_cell.angle_alpha   90.00
_cell.angle_beta   90.00
_cell.angle_gamma   90.00
#
_symmetry.space_group_name_H-M   'P 1'
#
loop_
_entity.id
_entity.type
_entity.pdbx_description
1 polymer ?
#
loop_
_entity_poly.entity_id
_entity_poly.type
_entity_poly.pdbx_seq_one_letter_code
_entity_poly.pdbx_strand_id
1 'polypeptide(L)'
;GDVVETAEAAGQVVRGPGVASPVDAVVDELTHSTLLHAPVSGDREATAAVLSSLSLPDGATDADTDAEPRRSVASCVALAVAGDDDATPRAADAVERALRPYATPEAPFATLGGFADVLTATAREQPGTGIALALGHGGPDAALDAWRTHSRAVHTGLDSASTTRHDGVFVARIGDEDGATAPAGTPGRLATIARLACDFRSPEPLVVAVGDGVAAIAARESGAADAAATLAAEFPAAAAGWTGGPTRAVAGFDADTPVSELVAAIRGPSA
;
A
#
# COMPACT_ATOMS: atom_id res chain seq x y z
N GLY A 1 -20.09 9.79 -7.70
CA GLY A 1 -21.11 8.97 -8.31
C GLY A 1 -21.16 9.23 -9.79
N ASP A 2 -21.41 10.46 -10.16
CA ASP A 2 -21.74 10.88 -11.53
C ASP A 2 -20.66 10.53 -12.60
N VAL A 3 -19.38 10.73 -12.32
CA VAL A 3 -18.29 10.44 -13.29
C VAL A 3 -18.16 8.93 -13.54
N VAL A 4 -18.24 8.11 -12.50
CA VAL A 4 -18.11 6.64 -12.60
C VAL A 4 -19.33 6.07 -13.35
N GLU A 5 -20.53 6.51 -13.01
CA GLU A 5 -21.78 6.11 -13.70
C GLU A 5 -21.74 6.48 -15.18
N THR A 6 -21.20 7.65 -15.52
CA THR A 6 -21.03 8.08 -16.91
C THR A 6 -20.03 7.18 -17.66
N ALA A 7 -18.91 6.83 -17.02
CA ALA A 7 -17.90 5.95 -17.61
C ALA A 7 -18.41 4.51 -17.80
N GLU A 8 -19.19 3.99 -16.84
CA GLU A 8 -19.86 2.68 -16.97
C GLU A 8 -20.88 2.69 -18.12
N ALA A 9 -21.71 3.72 -18.20
CA ALA A 9 -22.70 3.86 -19.27
C ALA A 9 -22.05 3.98 -20.66
N ALA A 10 -20.84 4.55 -20.73
CA ALA A 10 -20.04 4.64 -21.94
C ALA A 10 -19.21 3.36 -22.25
N GLY A 11 -19.25 2.34 -21.38
CA GLY A 11 -18.46 1.11 -21.53
C GLY A 11 -16.96 1.28 -21.29
N GLN A 12 -16.52 2.42 -20.77
CA GLN A 12 -15.11 2.68 -20.49
C GLN A 12 -14.59 1.92 -19.28
N VAL A 13 -15.46 1.64 -18.32
CA VAL A 13 -15.18 0.80 -17.17
C VAL A 13 -16.33 -0.19 -16.96
N VAL A 14 -15.98 -1.39 -16.45
CA VAL A 14 -16.96 -2.44 -16.17
C VAL A 14 -16.69 -2.99 -14.77
N ARG A 15 -17.68 -2.89 -13.89
CA ARG A 15 -17.56 -3.47 -12.55
C ARG A 15 -17.76 -4.99 -12.60
N GLY A 16 -16.80 -5.73 -12.06
CA GLY A 16 -16.81 -7.19 -12.09
C GLY A 16 -16.25 -7.83 -10.83
N PRO A 17 -16.33 -9.16 -10.74
CA PRO A 17 -15.67 -9.91 -9.67
C PRO A 17 -14.16 -9.86 -9.87
N GLY A 18 -13.40 -10.09 -8.79
CA GLY A 18 -11.93 -10.16 -8.81
C GLY A 18 -11.29 -9.21 -7.82
N VAL A 19 -10.00 -8.99 -7.99
CA VAL A 19 -9.18 -8.09 -7.19
C VAL A 19 -8.68 -6.95 -8.09
N ALA A 20 -8.49 -5.77 -7.53
CA ALA A 20 -7.97 -4.63 -8.27
C ALA A 20 -6.48 -4.81 -8.56
N SER A 21 -6.10 -4.84 -9.84
CA SER A 21 -4.76 -5.11 -10.31
C SER A 21 -4.44 -4.38 -11.60
N PRO A 22 -3.16 -4.02 -11.85
CA PRO A 22 -2.74 -3.53 -13.15
C PRO A 22 -2.54 -4.63 -14.19
N VAL A 23 -2.44 -5.89 -13.78
CA VAL A 23 -2.12 -7.03 -14.64
C VAL A 23 -3.19 -8.12 -14.52
N ASP A 24 -3.27 -9.00 -15.52
CA ASP A 24 -4.22 -10.12 -15.54
C ASP A 24 -3.66 -11.39 -14.87
N ALA A 25 -2.34 -11.49 -14.74
CA ALA A 25 -1.67 -12.63 -14.12
C ALA A 25 -1.88 -12.63 -12.61
N VAL A 26 -2.78 -13.46 -12.10
CA VAL A 26 -3.24 -13.48 -10.70
C VAL A 26 -2.09 -13.63 -9.69
N VAL A 27 -1.06 -14.44 -10.00
CA VAL A 27 0.11 -14.57 -9.11
C VAL A 27 0.87 -13.25 -9.01
N ASP A 28 1.09 -12.55 -10.13
CA ASP A 28 1.79 -11.27 -10.17
C ASP A 28 0.97 -10.18 -9.46
N GLU A 29 -0.34 -10.19 -9.70
CA GLU A 29 -1.35 -9.35 -9.05
C GLU A 29 -1.27 -9.42 -7.53
N LEU A 30 -1.46 -10.60 -6.95
CA LEU A 30 -1.53 -10.78 -5.50
C LEU A 30 -0.18 -10.61 -4.82
N THR A 31 0.91 -10.96 -5.51
CA THR A 31 2.26 -10.76 -5.00
C THR A 31 2.59 -9.27 -4.84
N HIS A 32 2.16 -8.42 -5.78
CA HIS A 32 2.66 -7.05 -5.88
C HIS A 32 1.61 -5.95 -5.62
N SER A 33 0.32 -6.26 -5.47
CA SER A 33 -0.67 -5.23 -5.17
C SER A 33 -0.40 -4.54 -3.83
N THR A 34 -0.25 -3.21 -3.83
CA THR A 34 -0.22 -2.44 -2.58
C THR A 34 -1.62 -1.96 -2.16
N LEU A 35 -2.68 -2.34 -2.87
CA LEU A 35 -4.06 -2.03 -2.49
C LEU A 35 -4.54 -2.89 -1.31
N LEU A 36 -3.86 -4.02 -1.08
CA LEU A 36 -4.11 -4.93 0.02
C LEU A 36 -2.79 -5.39 0.66
N HIS A 37 -2.91 -6.01 1.82
CA HIS A 37 -1.82 -6.70 2.48
C HIS A 37 -2.37 -7.99 3.10
N ALA A 38 -1.75 -9.11 2.76
CA ALA A 38 -2.09 -10.46 3.22
C ALA A 38 -0.78 -11.23 3.50
N PRO A 39 -0.80 -12.35 4.20
CA PRO A 39 0.39 -13.13 4.52
C PRO A 39 1.22 -13.58 3.31
N VAL A 40 0.63 -13.56 2.11
CA VAL A 40 1.30 -13.91 0.84
C VAL A 40 1.82 -12.71 0.05
N SER A 41 1.54 -11.49 0.50
CA SER A 41 1.94 -10.27 -0.20
C SER A 41 3.46 -10.12 -0.19
N GLY A 42 4.05 -9.84 -1.36
CA GLY A 42 5.50 -9.75 -1.54
C GLY A 42 6.20 -11.09 -1.80
N ASP A 43 5.56 -12.22 -1.52
CA ASP A 43 6.10 -13.58 -1.71
C ASP A 43 5.38 -14.30 -2.84
N ARG A 44 6.08 -14.42 -3.99
CA ARG A 44 5.53 -15.08 -5.20
C ARG A 44 5.29 -16.58 -5.00
N GLU A 45 6.16 -17.25 -4.24
CA GLU A 45 6.07 -18.70 -4.01
C GLU A 45 4.89 -19.02 -3.09
N ALA A 46 4.75 -18.28 -2.00
CA ALA A 46 3.61 -18.40 -1.10
C ALA A 46 2.29 -18.07 -1.82
N THR A 47 2.26 -17.03 -2.63
CA THR A 47 1.09 -16.69 -3.46
C THR A 47 0.71 -17.83 -4.40
N ALA A 48 1.67 -18.38 -5.13
CA ALA A 48 1.43 -19.49 -6.05
C ALA A 48 0.95 -20.75 -5.31
N ALA A 49 1.51 -21.06 -4.14
CA ALA A 49 1.11 -22.19 -3.31
C ALA A 49 -0.34 -22.07 -2.83
N VAL A 50 -0.75 -20.88 -2.36
CA VAL A 50 -2.14 -20.62 -1.96
C VAL A 50 -3.10 -20.77 -3.14
N LEU A 51 -2.77 -20.18 -4.29
CA LEU A 51 -3.61 -20.28 -5.50
C LEU A 51 -3.72 -21.71 -6.02
N SER A 52 -2.65 -22.52 -5.94
CA SER A 52 -2.68 -23.92 -6.36
C SER A 52 -3.66 -24.77 -5.54
N SER A 53 -3.94 -24.37 -4.31
CA SER A 53 -4.91 -25.03 -3.43
C SER A 53 -6.38 -24.79 -3.83
N LEU A 54 -6.64 -23.78 -4.67
CA LEU A 54 -8.00 -23.35 -5.03
C LEU A 54 -8.65 -24.20 -6.13
N SER A 55 -7.98 -25.20 -6.67
CA SER A 55 -8.51 -26.01 -7.79
C SER A 55 -9.10 -25.15 -8.92
N LEU A 56 -8.41 -24.06 -9.25
CA LEU A 56 -8.83 -23.19 -10.34
C LEU A 56 -8.74 -23.93 -11.67
N PRO A 57 -9.67 -23.71 -12.62
CA PRO A 57 -9.59 -24.29 -13.96
C PRO A 57 -8.27 -23.92 -14.65
N ASP A 58 -7.76 -24.79 -15.52
CA ASP A 58 -6.62 -24.48 -16.37
C ASP A 58 -6.91 -23.19 -17.18
N GLY A 59 -5.99 -22.21 -17.11
CA GLY A 59 -6.18 -20.90 -17.76
C GLY A 59 -6.94 -19.86 -16.92
N ALA A 60 -7.39 -20.18 -15.70
CA ALA A 60 -8.05 -19.23 -14.80
C ALA A 60 -7.18 -18.02 -14.40
N THR A 61 -5.91 -18.03 -14.80
CA THR A 61 -4.94 -16.97 -14.56
C THR A 61 -4.83 -15.97 -15.73
N ASP A 62 -5.61 -16.19 -16.81
CA ASP A 62 -5.58 -15.33 -18.01
C ASP A 62 -6.77 -14.36 -18.07
N ALA A 63 -6.64 -13.29 -18.85
CA ALA A 63 -7.59 -12.17 -18.93
C ALA A 63 -9.03 -12.54 -19.35
N ASP A 64 -9.18 -13.62 -20.14
CA ASP A 64 -10.47 -14.15 -20.63
C ASP A 64 -11.19 -15.04 -19.61
N THR A 65 -10.74 -15.02 -18.36
CA THR A 65 -11.24 -15.92 -17.33
C THR A 65 -12.68 -15.58 -16.93
N ASP A 66 -13.53 -16.59 -16.91
CA ASP A 66 -14.92 -16.53 -16.44
C ASP A 66 -15.04 -15.88 -15.05
N ALA A 67 -16.20 -15.29 -14.78
CA ALA A 67 -16.48 -14.60 -13.52
C ALA A 67 -16.31 -15.48 -12.26
N GLU A 68 -16.46 -16.78 -12.39
CA GLU A 68 -16.38 -17.75 -11.27
C GLU A 68 -14.95 -17.91 -10.71
N PRO A 69 -13.90 -18.15 -11.51
CA PRO A 69 -12.52 -18.15 -11.03
C PRO A 69 -12.10 -16.83 -10.37
N ARG A 70 -12.50 -15.70 -10.94
CA ARG A 70 -12.24 -14.38 -10.34
C ARG A 70 -12.91 -14.21 -8.98
N ARG A 71 -14.12 -14.73 -8.77
CA ARG A 71 -14.80 -14.77 -7.46
C ARG A 71 -14.06 -15.65 -6.48
N SER A 72 -13.57 -16.81 -6.93
CA SER A 72 -12.81 -17.74 -6.10
C SER A 72 -11.52 -17.11 -5.59
N VAL A 73 -10.77 -16.41 -6.45
CA VAL A 73 -9.58 -15.64 -6.08
C VAL A 73 -9.93 -14.53 -5.08
N ALA A 74 -10.96 -13.74 -5.37
CA ALA A 74 -11.40 -12.67 -4.47
C ALA A 74 -11.81 -13.18 -3.09
N SER A 75 -12.51 -14.33 -3.04
CA SER A 75 -12.89 -14.99 -1.79
C SER A 75 -11.69 -15.50 -1.02
N CYS A 76 -10.70 -16.08 -1.71
CA CYS A 76 -9.45 -16.52 -1.10
C CYS A 76 -8.68 -15.35 -0.48
N VAL A 77 -8.56 -14.25 -1.20
CA VAL A 77 -7.90 -13.02 -0.69
C VAL A 77 -8.63 -12.50 0.55
N ALA A 78 -9.96 -12.42 0.51
CA ALA A 78 -10.75 -11.98 1.65
C ALA A 78 -10.54 -12.89 2.88
N LEU A 79 -10.50 -14.21 2.68
CA LEU A 79 -10.25 -15.17 3.75
C LEU A 79 -8.81 -15.11 4.26
N ALA A 80 -7.83 -14.94 3.40
CA ALA A 80 -6.43 -14.80 3.79
C ALA A 80 -6.20 -13.55 4.65
N VAL A 81 -6.81 -12.41 4.27
CA VAL A 81 -6.73 -11.17 5.05
C VAL A 81 -7.50 -11.30 6.38
N ALA A 82 -8.68 -11.89 6.36
CA ALA A 82 -9.49 -12.05 7.58
C ALA A 82 -8.91 -13.11 8.55
N GLY A 83 -8.16 -14.06 8.04
CA GLY A 83 -7.52 -15.13 8.83
C GLY A 83 -6.08 -14.82 9.26
N ASP A 84 -5.55 -13.64 8.92
CA ASP A 84 -4.24 -13.21 9.38
C ASP A 84 -4.30 -12.86 10.88
N ASP A 85 -3.46 -13.49 11.69
CA ASP A 85 -3.43 -13.28 13.15
C ASP A 85 -3.08 -11.83 13.53
N ASP A 86 -2.36 -11.13 12.65
CA ASP A 86 -1.99 -9.72 12.83
C ASP A 86 -3.02 -8.74 12.26
N ALA A 87 -4.05 -9.24 11.56
CA ALA A 87 -5.06 -8.38 10.97
C ALA A 87 -6.00 -7.78 12.03
N THR A 88 -6.33 -6.52 11.83
CA THR A 88 -7.36 -5.86 12.63
C THR A 88 -8.75 -6.07 12.02
N PRO A 89 -9.85 -5.89 12.79
CA PRO A 89 -11.19 -5.93 12.23
C PRO A 89 -11.42 -5.00 11.03
N ARG A 90 -10.61 -3.96 10.90
CA ARG A 90 -10.64 -3.01 9.77
C ARG A 90 -10.05 -3.56 8.48
N ALA A 91 -9.22 -4.59 8.56
CA ALA A 91 -8.65 -5.22 7.37
C ALA A 91 -9.75 -5.74 6.43
N ALA A 92 -10.89 -6.16 6.97
CA ALA A 92 -12.06 -6.56 6.18
C ALA A 92 -12.61 -5.39 5.34
N ASP A 93 -12.77 -4.20 5.95
CA ASP A 93 -13.22 -3.00 5.24
C ASP A 93 -12.16 -2.52 4.23
N ALA A 94 -10.88 -2.72 4.56
CA ALA A 94 -9.77 -2.34 3.69
C ALA A 94 -9.70 -3.23 2.44
N VAL A 95 -9.81 -4.54 2.60
CA VAL A 95 -9.78 -5.49 1.48
C VAL A 95 -11.02 -5.34 0.58
N GLU A 96 -12.19 -5.01 1.13
CA GLU A 96 -13.41 -4.80 0.34
C GLU A 96 -13.20 -3.73 -0.75
N ARG A 97 -12.39 -2.70 -0.49
CA ARG A 97 -12.06 -1.64 -1.48
C ARG A 97 -11.26 -2.17 -2.67
N ALA A 98 -10.48 -3.24 -2.48
CA ALA A 98 -9.72 -3.89 -3.56
C ALA A 98 -10.55 -4.94 -4.31
N LEU A 99 -11.64 -5.43 -3.71
CA LEU A 99 -12.54 -6.41 -4.33
C LEU A 99 -13.57 -5.74 -5.24
N ARG A 100 -14.04 -6.49 -6.23
CA ARG A 100 -15.04 -6.03 -7.21
C ARG A 100 -14.58 -4.78 -7.97
N PRO A 101 -13.41 -4.87 -8.63
CA PRO A 101 -12.79 -3.74 -9.32
C PRO A 101 -13.60 -3.26 -10.51
N TYR A 102 -13.26 -2.07 -10.99
CA TYR A 102 -13.63 -1.58 -12.30
C TYR A 102 -12.57 -2.02 -13.31
N ALA A 103 -12.87 -2.99 -14.15
CA ALA A 103 -12.04 -3.36 -15.29
C ALA A 103 -12.03 -2.21 -16.32
N THR A 104 -10.90 -2.05 -17.00
CA THR A 104 -10.64 -0.99 -17.97
C THR A 104 -10.20 -1.58 -19.30
N PRO A 105 -11.13 -2.12 -20.13
CA PRO A 105 -10.82 -2.96 -21.29
C PRO A 105 -9.94 -2.29 -22.35
N GLU A 106 -10.01 -0.97 -22.47
CA GLU A 106 -9.26 -0.19 -23.48
C GLU A 106 -8.04 0.56 -22.88
N ALA A 107 -7.80 0.41 -21.57
CA ALA A 107 -6.67 1.07 -20.90
C ALA A 107 -5.43 0.15 -20.83
N PRO A 108 -4.24 0.72 -20.58
CA PRO A 108 -3.00 -0.07 -20.53
C PRO A 108 -2.91 -1.02 -19.34
N PHE A 109 -3.81 -0.93 -18.37
CA PHE A 109 -3.84 -1.78 -17.18
C PHE A 109 -5.23 -2.39 -16.98
N ALA A 110 -5.29 -3.55 -16.38
CA ALA A 110 -6.50 -4.37 -16.29
C ALA A 110 -7.64 -3.71 -15.50
N THR A 111 -7.32 -2.92 -14.47
CA THR A 111 -8.33 -2.27 -13.64
C THR A 111 -7.97 -0.83 -13.29
N LEU A 112 -8.98 -0.02 -12.99
CA LEU A 112 -8.81 1.37 -12.53
C LEU A 112 -8.01 1.44 -11.22
N GLY A 113 -8.27 0.53 -10.28
CA GLY A 113 -7.51 0.43 -9.02
C GLY A 113 -6.05 0.08 -9.27
N GLY A 114 -5.79 -0.89 -10.16
CA GLY A 114 -4.44 -1.26 -10.56
C GLY A 114 -3.69 -0.10 -11.24
N PHE A 115 -4.37 0.67 -12.09
CA PHE A 115 -3.77 1.87 -12.68
C PHE A 115 -3.36 2.89 -11.60
N ALA A 116 -4.22 3.13 -10.62
CA ALA A 116 -3.91 4.02 -9.50
C ALA A 116 -2.73 3.52 -8.65
N ASP A 117 -2.61 2.20 -8.46
CA ASP A 117 -1.50 1.57 -7.74
C ASP A 117 -0.17 1.77 -8.48
N VAL A 118 -0.14 1.53 -9.79
CA VAL A 118 1.04 1.79 -10.65
C VAL A 118 1.44 3.26 -10.63
N LEU A 119 0.49 4.19 -10.79
CA LEU A 119 0.78 5.63 -10.73
C LEU A 119 1.36 6.02 -9.36
N THR A 120 0.83 5.45 -8.29
CA THR A 120 1.33 5.69 -6.94
C THR A 120 2.78 5.19 -6.79
N ALA A 121 3.08 3.99 -7.26
CA ALA A 121 4.41 3.41 -7.20
C ALA A 121 5.41 4.21 -8.06
N THR A 122 5.05 4.53 -9.30
CA THR A 122 5.92 5.31 -10.20
C THR A 122 6.18 6.72 -9.68
N ALA A 123 5.18 7.39 -9.11
CA ALA A 123 5.36 8.71 -8.50
C ALA A 123 6.39 8.68 -7.35
N ARG A 124 6.57 7.55 -6.70
CA ARG A 124 7.48 7.36 -5.56
C ARG A 124 8.85 6.83 -5.94
N GLU A 125 8.92 5.96 -6.95
CA GLU A 125 10.15 5.31 -7.38
C GLU A 125 10.79 6.01 -8.59
N GLN A 126 9.99 6.40 -9.55
CA GLN A 126 10.40 6.93 -10.85
C GLN A 126 9.42 8.01 -11.34
N PRO A 127 9.41 9.22 -10.73
CA PRO A 127 8.43 10.26 -11.04
C PRO A 127 8.33 10.61 -12.52
N GLY A 128 9.47 10.58 -13.24
CA GLY A 128 9.51 10.83 -14.69
C GLY A 128 8.72 9.78 -15.48
N THR A 129 8.83 8.50 -15.11
CA THR A 129 8.04 7.41 -15.72
C THR A 129 6.55 7.60 -15.43
N GLY A 130 6.20 7.98 -14.20
CA GLY A 130 4.81 8.25 -13.83
C GLY A 130 4.19 9.41 -14.64
N ILE A 131 4.95 10.49 -14.84
CA ILE A 131 4.52 11.63 -15.67
C ILE A 131 4.36 11.20 -17.12
N ALA A 132 5.34 10.50 -17.70
CA ALA A 132 5.28 10.00 -19.08
C ALA A 132 4.06 9.09 -19.29
N LEU A 133 3.81 8.18 -18.36
CA LEU A 133 2.64 7.29 -18.39
C LEU A 133 1.32 8.09 -18.33
N ALA A 134 1.21 9.05 -17.41
CA ALA A 134 0.01 9.88 -17.28
C ALA A 134 -0.28 10.74 -18.52
N LEU A 135 0.77 11.11 -19.26
CA LEU A 135 0.65 11.86 -20.52
C LEU A 135 0.49 10.96 -21.75
N GLY A 136 0.47 9.64 -21.60
CA GLY A 136 0.39 8.68 -22.70
C GLY A 136 1.68 8.58 -23.54
N HIS A 137 2.83 9.01 -23.01
CA HIS A 137 4.11 9.01 -23.71
C HIS A 137 5.03 7.85 -23.31
N GLY A 138 4.67 7.03 -22.34
CA GLY A 138 5.46 5.90 -21.86
C GLY A 138 4.75 4.56 -22.07
N GLY A 139 5.52 3.50 -22.30
CA GLY A 139 5.01 2.13 -22.28
C GLY A 139 4.68 1.68 -20.86
N PRO A 140 3.74 0.73 -20.66
CA PRO A 140 3.37 0.21 -19.36
C PRO A 140 4.48 -0.57 -18.65
N ASP A 141 5.42 -1.17 -19.40
CA ASP A 141 6.42 -2.10 -18.87
C ASP A 141 7.32 -1.46 -17.80
N ALA A 142 7.89 -0.29 -18.08
CA ALA A 142 8.74 0.42 -17.12
C ALA A 142 7.97 0.83 -15.86
N ALA A 143 6.68 1.16 -16.00
CA ALA A 143 5.81 1.49 -14.89
C ALA A 143 5.46 0.25 -14.05
N LEU A 144 5.23 -0.90 -14.69
CA LEU A 144 5.03 -2.18 -14.01
C LEU A 144 6.28 -2.65 -13.26
N ASP A 145 7.47 -2.44 -13.82
CA ASP A 145 8.73 -2.76 -13.14
C ASP A 145 8.95 -1.89 -11.90
N ALA A 146 8.63 -0.59 -11.99
CA ALA A 146 8.65 0.29 -10.84
C ALA A 146 7.62 -0.13 -9.78
N TRP A 147 6.42 -0.51 -10.19
CA TRP A 147 5.36 -1.03 -9.31
C TRP A 147 5.79 -2.31 -8.60
N ARG A 148 6.34 -3.31 -9.31
CA ARG A 148 6.85 -4.54 -8.70
C ARG A 148 7.98 -4.28 -7.72
N THR A 149 8.89 -3.36 -8.06
CA THR A 149 10.01 -2.99 -7.18
C THR A 149 9.51 -2.30 -5.92
N HIS A 150 8.60 -1.34 -6.06
CA HIS A 150 7.97 -0.64 -4.94
C HIS A 150 7.25 -1.60 -4.01
N SER A 151 6.37 -2.41 -4.57
CA SER A 151 5.51 -3.36 -3.83
C SER A 151 6.32 -4.36 -3.03
N ARG A 152 7.34 -4.98 -3.65
CA ARG A 152 8.21 -5.92 -2.97
C ARG A 152 8.92 -5.27 -1.78
N ALA A 153 9.50 -4.10 -1.98
CA ALA A 153 10.18 -3.37 -0.90
C ALA A 153 9.23 -2.99 0.23
N VAL A 154 7.99 -2.60 -0.10
CA VAL A 154 6.96 -2.22 0.86
C VAL A 154 6.49 -3.41 1.70
N HIS A 155 6.13 -4.53 1.07
CA HIS A 155 5.67 -5.71 1.79
C HIS A 155 6.79 -6.30 2.66
N THR A 156 8.00 -6.49 2.11
CA THR A 156 9.16 -6.92 2.90
C THR A 156 9.43 -5.98 4.07
N GLY A 157 9.36 -4.66 3.84
CA GLY A 157 9.57 -3.67 4.89
C GLY A 157 8.51 -3.75 6.00
N LEU A 158 7.23 -3.97 5.63
CA LEU A 158 6.16 -4.11 6.62
C LEU A 158 6.25 -5.41 7.41
N ASP A 159 6.58 -6.53 6.77
CA ASP A 159 6.70 -7.83 7.42
C ASP A 159 7.93 -7.93 8.35
N SER A 160 9.01 -7.24 8.01
CA SER A 160 10.22 -7.17 8.84
C SER A 160 10.21 -6.03 9.85
N ALA A 161 9.16 -5.19 9.88
CA ALA A 161 9.10 -4.04 10.75
C ALA A 161 9.09 -4.43 12.23
N SER A 162 9.92 -3.77 13.03
CA SER A 162 9.78 -3.80 14.49
C SER A 162 8.59 -2.89 14.89
N THR A 163 7.55 -3.49 15.44
CA THR A 163 6.32 -2.75 15.76
C THR A 163 6.16 -2.51 17.25
N THR A 164 5.67 -1.32 17.61
CA THR A 164 5.28 -0.99 18.98
C THR A 164 3.94 -0.26 19.00
N ARG A 165 3.17 -0.48 20.06
CA ARG A 165 1.87 0.15 20.28
C ARG A 165 1.93 1.08 21.47
N HIS A 166 1.45 2.27 21.24
CA HIS A 166 1.25 3.28 22.27
C HIS A 166 -0.21 3.71 22.21
N ASP A 167 -0.72 4.26 23.29
CA ASP A 167 -2.10 4.75 23.34
C ASP A 167 -2.34 5.82 22.25
N GLY A 168 -3.13 5.46 21.24
CA GLY A 168 -3.44 6.28 20.07
C GLY A 168 -2.43 6.23 18.92
N VAL A 169 -1.26 5.60 19.08
CA VAL A 169 -0.20 5.57 18.05
C VAL A 169 0.38 4.17 17.88
N PHE A 170 0.38 3.68 16.65
CA PHE A 170 1.11 2.48 16.25
C PHE A 170 2.38 2.89 15.51
N VAL A 171 3.52 2.35 15.90
CA VAL A 171 4.80 2.63 15.25
C VAL A 171 5.30 1.38 14.56
N ALA A 172 5.66 1.52 13.28
CA ALA A 172 6.39 0.53 12.51
C ALA A 172 7.79 1.08 12.18
N ARG A 173 8.81 0.53 12.81
CA ARG A 173 10.20 0.92 12.55
C ARG A 173 10.76 0.03 11.45
N ILE A 174 11.18 0.69 10.36
CA ILE A 174 11.81 0.06 9.21
C ILE A 174 13.30 0.39 9.30
N GLY A 175 14.13 -0.59 9.59
CA GLY A 175 15.56 -0.32 9.73
C GLY A 175 16.35 -1.56 10.01
N ASP A 176 17.64 -1.39 9.78
CA ASP A 176 18.70 -2.38 9.84
C ASP A 176 18.89 -2.96 11.24
N GLU A 177 18.51 -4.20 11.43
CA GLU A 177 19.16 -5.00 12.48
C GLU A 177 20.47 -5.65 11.97
N ASP A 178 20.72 -5.65 10.64
CA ASP A 178 21.87 -6.34 10.03
C ASP A 178 22.69 -5.51 9.02
N GLY A 179 22.61 -4.18 9.02
CA GLY A 179 23.49 -3.33 8.19
C GLY A 179 23.28 -3.44 6.68
N ALA A 180 22.22 -4.07 6.22
CA ALA A 180 21.80 -4.02 4.83
C ALA A 180 21.01 -2.74 4.63
N THR A 181 21.49 -1.86 3.76
CA THR A 181 20.80 -0.65 3.34
C THR A 181 19.42 -1.06 2.81
N ALA A 182 18.42 -1.11 3.70
CA ALA A 182 17.09 -1.55 3.34
C ALA A 182 16.46 -0.50 2.43
N PRO A 183 16.21 -0.83 1.17
CA PRO A 183 15.59 0.12 0.26
C PRO A 183 14.16 0.52 0.70
N ALA A 184 13.64 -0.08 1.75
CA ALA A 184 12.32 0.22 2.30
C ALA A 184 12.23 1.57 3.06
N GLY A 185 13.33 2.18 3.47
CA GLY A 185 13.35 3.43 4.26
C GLY A 185 13.12 4.72 3.49
N THR A 186 12.89 4.68 2.18
CA THR A 186 12.62 5.91 1.42
C THR A 186 11.26 6.53 1.79
N PRO A 187 11.11 7.88 1.76
CA PRO A 187 9.85 8.54 2.13
C PRO A 187 8.63 7.99 1.42
N GLY A 188 8.76 7.66 0.13
CA GLY A 188 7.67 7.11 -0.68
C GLY A 188 7.23 5.71 -0.24
N ARG A 189 8.18 4.84 0.09
CA ARG A 189 7.92 3.47 0.57
C ARG A 189 7.36 3.50 1.98
N LEU A 190 7.95 4.29 2.88
CA LEU A 190 7.42 4.50 4.23
C LEU A 190 5.97 4.99 4.20
N ALA A 191 5.61 5.88 3.27
CA ALA A 191 4.24 6.35 3.12
C ALA A 191 3.27 5.23 2.71
N THR A 192 3.71 4.26 1.88
CA THR A 192 2.90 3.07 1.56
C THR A 192 2.82 2.12 2.76
N ILE A 193 3.92 1.88 3.45
CA ILE A 193 3.97 1.04 4.66
C ILE A 193 3.05 1.60 5.74
N ALA A 194 3.13 2.91 6.04
CA ALA A 194 2.25 3.54 7.03
C ALA A 194 0.76 3.36 6.67
N ARG A 195 0.42 3.50 5.38
CA ARG A 195 -0.94 3.28 4.90
C ARG A 195 -1.39 1.83 5.08
N LEU A 196 -0.58 0.87 4.63
CA LEU A 196 -0.92 -0.55 4.77
C LEU A 196 -1.01 -0.97 6.24
N ALA A 197 -0.07 -0.52 7.08
CA ALA A 197 -0.15 -0.78 8.51
C ALA A 197 -1.42 -0.17 9.12
N CYS A 198 -1.81 1.04 8.73
CA CYS A 198 -3.03 1.69 9.20
C CYS A 198 -4.29 0.94 8.76
N ASP A 199 -4.31 0.40 7.55
CA ASP A 199 -5.46 -0.30 6.99
C ASP A 199 -5.56 -1.75 7.49
N PHE A 200 -4.44 -2.46 7.71
CA PHE A 200 -4.43 -3.90 7.91
C PHE A 200 -3.90 -4.35 9.29
N ARG A 201 -2.92 -3.67 9.87
CA ARG A 201 -2.18 -4.14 11.06
C ARG A 201 -2.46 -3.35 12.34
N SER A 202 -2.85 -2.08 12.24
CA SER A 202 -2.97 -1.21 13.40
C SER A 202 -4.39 -1.08 13.93
N PRO A 203 -4.64 -1.34 15.21
CA PRO A 203 -5.90 -0.95 15.87
C PRO A 203 -5.93 0.55 16.23
N GLU A 204 -4.75 1.23 16.28
CA GLU A 204 -4.64 2.62 16.69
C GLU A 204 -5.09 3.59 15.56
N PRO A 205 -5.59 4.79 15.91
CA PRO A 205 -6.04 5.77 14.92
C PRO A 205 -4.91 6.39 14.10
N LEU A 206 -3.69 6.40 14.62
CA LEU A 206 -2.51 6.95 13.96
C LEU A 206 -1.43 5.87 13.82
N VAL A 207 -0.81 5.83 12.65
CA VAL A 207 0.33 4.96 12.35
C VAL A 207 1.50 5.81 11.91
N VAL A 208 2.68 5.52 12.45
CA VAL A 208 3.94 6.15 12.09
C VAL A 208 4.90 5.07 11.61
N ALA A 209 5.23 5.08 10.33
CA ALA A 209 6.32 4.28 9.78
C ALA A 209 7.61 5.12 9.82
N VAL A 210 8.61 4.62 10.52
CA VAL A 210 9.86 5.34 10.79
C VAL A 210 10.99 4.66 10.05
N GLY A 211 11.75 5.42 9.28
CA GLY A 211 13.03 5.06 8.69
C GLY A 211 14.11 6.05 9.11
N ASP A 212 15.25 6.03 8.44
CA ASP A 212 16.40 6.88 8.73
C ASP A 212 16.07 8.38 8.56
N GLY A 213 15.80 9.07 9.64
CA GLY A 213 15.47 10.50 9.66
C GLY A 213 14.14 10.88 8.97
N VAL A 214 13.29 9.91 8.66
CA VAL A 214 11.99 10.14 8.01
C VAL A 214 10.87 9.39 8.74
N ALA A 215 9.78 10.08 8.99
CA ALA A 215 8.53 9.53 9.48
C ALA A 215 7.42 9.70 8.43
N ALA A 216 6.81 8.62 8.02
CA ALA A 216 5.58 8.64 7.24
C ALA A 216 4.39 8.32 8.15
N ILE A 217 3.37 9.14 8.09
CA ILE A 217 2.24 9.12 9.00
C ILE A 217 0.96 8.84 8.24
N ALA A 218 0.20 7.88 8.74
CA ALA A 218 -1.13 7.56 8.25
C ALA A 218 -2.15 7.66 9.39
N ALA A 219 -3.24 8.36 9.14
CA ALA A 219 -4.34 8.50 10.09
C ALA A 219 -5.65 7.97 9.50
N ARG A 220 -6.51 7.47 10.35
CA ARG A 220 -7.84 6.97 9.97
C ARG A 220 -8.72 8.07 9.40
N GLU A 221 -8.82 9.17 10.11
CA GLU A 221 -9.68 10.30 9.76
C GLU A 221 -8.85 11.56 9.56
N SER A 222 -8.09 11.95 10.57
CA SER A 222 -7.26 13.15 10.56
C SER A 222 -6.13 13.05 11.59
N GLY A 223 -5.21 14.03 11.59
CA GLY A 223 -4.10 14.13 12.54
C GLY A 223 -2.73 13.87 11.93
N ALA A 224 -2.64 13.32 10.71
CA ALA A 224 -1.35 13.04 10.09
C ALA A 224 -0.55 14.33 9.83
N ALA A 225 -1.19 15.39 9.35
CA ALA A 225 -0.55 16.68 9.11
C ALA A 225 -0.05 17.33 10.41
N ASP A 226 -0.86 17.29 11.48
CA ASP A 226 -0.52 17.85 12.77
C ASP A 226 0.67 17.11 13.40
N ALA A 227 0.66 15.79 13.36
CA ALA A 227 1.76 14.96 13.82
C ALA A 227 3.06 15.23 13.03
N ALA A 228 2.97 15.34 11.69
CA ALA A 228 4.12 15.65 10.86
C ALA A 228 4.68 17.05 11.13
N ALA A 229 3.82 18.05 11.32
CA ALA A 229 4.21 19.39 11.68
C ALA A 229 4.92 19.45 13.05
N THR A 230 4.40 18.71 14.03
CA THR A 230 5.00 18.58 15.36
C THR A 230 6.40 17.97 15.26
N LEU A 231 6.57 16.85 14.57
CA LEU A 231 7.88 16.22 14.41
C LEU A 231 8.90 17.14 13.75
N ALA A 232 8.50 17.81 12.66
CA ALA A 232 9.40 18.72 11.95
C ALA A 232 9.77 19.97 12.78
N ALA A 233 8.90 20.39 13.70
CA ALA A 233 9.15 21.53 14.58
C ALA A 233 10.02 21.18 15.79
N GLU A 234 9.77 20.02 16.41
CA GLU A 234 10.46 19.62 17.64
C GLU A 234 11.81 18.96 17.38
N PHE A 235 11.94 18.25 16.23
CA PHE A 235 13.14 17.50 15.86
C PHE A 235 13.65 17.92 14.48
N PRO A 236 14.08 19.18 14.30
CA PRO A 236 14.45 19.69 12.98
C PRO A 236 15.71 19.00 12.46
N ALA A 237 15.63 18.41 11.27
CA ALA A 237 16.77 17.93 10.50
C ALA A 237 17.28 18.99 9.53
N ALA A 238 18.53 18.85 9.03
CA ALA A 238 19.14 19.82 8.11
C ALA A 238 18.37 20.02 6.78
N ALA A 239 17.61 19.00 6.35
CA ALA A 239 16.72 19.06 5.18
C ALA A 239 15.24 18.94 5.60
N ALA A 240 14.91 19.44 6.80
CA ALA A 240 13.64 19.19 7.44
C ALA A 240 12.52 20.04 6.87
N GLY A 241 11.40 19.40 6.78
CA GLY A 241 10.10 19.93 6.48
C GLY A 241 9.11 18.80 6.54
N TRP A 242 7.85 19.13 6.37
CA TRP A 242 6.82 18.12 6.21
C TRP A 242 5.95 18.43 5.00
N THR A 243 5.30 17.39 4.49
CA THR A 243 4.33 17.51 3.41
C THR A 243 3.22 16.50 3.61
N GLY A 244 2.04 16.84 3.16
CA GLY A 244 0.90 15.93 3.22
C GLY A 244 -0.40 16.64 3.53
N GLY A 245 -1.35 15.88 4.06
CA GLY A 245 -2.70 16.31 4.38
C GLY A 245 -3.23 15.62 5.64
N PRO A 246 -4.53 15.72 5.90
CA PRO A 246 -5.10 15.27 7.18
C PRO A 246 -4.91 13.78 7.45
N THR A 247 -4.95 12.92 6.41
CA THR A 247 -4.88 11.46 6.57
C THR A 247 -3.52 10.86 6.22
N ARG A 248 -2.65 11.59 5.52
CA ARG A 248 -1.33 11.12 5.06
C ARG A 248 -0.35 12.27 5.10
N ALA A 249 0.79 12.07 5.74
CA ALA A 249 1.86 13.06 5.77
C ALA A 249 3.22 12.37 5.87
N VAL A 250 4.27 13.10 5.51
CA VAL A 250 5.67 12.70 5.68
C VAL A 250 6.42 13.87 6.30
N ALA A 251 7.26 13.60 7.29
CA ALA A 251 8.13 14.56 7.93
C ALA A 251 9.57 14.05 7.97
N GLY A 252 10.52 14.96 7.74
CA GLY A 252 11.91 14.74 8.10
C GLY A 252 12.15 15.13 9.55
N PHE A 253 13.00 14.38 10.25
CA PHE A 253 13.41 14.65 11.63
C PHE A 253 14.87 14.27 11.84
N ASP A 254 15.48 14.68 12.95
CA ASP A 254 16.85 14.29 13.28
C ASP A 254 16.93 12.76 13.50
N ALA A 255 17.74 12.09 12.69
CA ALA A 255 17.88 10.64 12.68
C ALA A 255 18.33 10.02 14.03
N ASP A 256 19.02 10.82 14.85
CA ASP A 256 19.45 10.41 16.18
C ASP A 256 18.35 10.47 17.24
N THR A 257 17.17 10.99 16.87
CA THR A 257 16.04 11.12 17.80
C THR A 257 15.45 9.75 18.14
N PRO A 258 15.37 9.38 19.42
CA PRO A 258 14.74 8.13 19.83
C PRO A 258 13.25 8.08 19.45
N VAL A 259 12.78 6.92 18.97
CA VAL A 259 11.36 6.72 18.61
C VAL A 259 10.42 7.06 19.77
N SER A 260 10.83 6.81 21.01
CA SER A 260 10.04 7.17 22.20
C SER A 260 9.76 8.67 22.31
N GLU A 261 10.72 9.52 21.91
CA GLU A 261 10.55 10.97 21.91
C GLU A 261 9.61 11.42 20.79
N LEU A 262 9.73 10.81 19.59
CA LEU A 262 8.78 11.05 18.50
C LEU A 262 7.33 10.74 18.91
N VAL A 263 7.13 9.60 19.58
CA VAL A 263 5.82 9.21 20.07
C VAL A 263 5.31 10.16 21.15
N ALA A 264 6.17 10.57 22.07
CA ALA A 264 5.81 11.53 23.12
C ALA A 264 5.37 12.88 22.52
N ALA A 265 6.10 13.38 21.54
CA ALA A 265 5.76 14.62 20.84
C ALA A 265 4.40 14.54 20.12
N ILE A 266 4.18 13.45 19.37
CA ILE A 266 2.92 13.25 18.63
C ILE A 266 1.71 13.17 19.58
N ARG A 267 1.88 12.52 20.74
CA ARG A 267 0.79 12.39 21.73
C ARG A 267 0.49 13.67 22.50
N GLY A 268 1.44 14.59 22.48
CA GLY A 268 1.38 15.80 23.31
C GLY A 268 1.53 15.51 24.80
N PRO A 269 1.54 16.56 25.65
CA PRO A 269 1.58 16.39 27.09
C PRO A 269 0.32 15.62 27.54
N SER A 270 0.51 14.50 28.25
CA SER A 270 -0.60 13.76 28.86
C SER A 270 -1.37 14.70 29.78
N ALA A 271 -2.63 14.93 29.48
CA ALA A 271 -3.52 15.75 30.27
C ALA A 271 -3.86 15.10 31.61
#